data_31fd69ec5a29d065a8ee29948f4def67
#
_entry.id   31fd69ec5a29d065a8ee29948f4def67
#
_cell.length_a   1.000
_cell.length_b   1.000
_cell.length_c   1.000
_cell.angle_alpha   90.00
_cell.angle_beta   90.00
_cell.angle_gamma   90.00
#
_symmetry.space_group_name_H-M   'P 1'
#
loop_
_entity.id
_entity.type
_entity.pdbx_description
1 polymer ?
#
loop_
_entity_poly.entity_id
_entity_poly.type
_entity_poly.pdbx_seq_one_letter_code
_entity_poly.pdbx_strand_id
1 'polypeptide(L)'
;EEERTMLEHRKDDEMKKGGLFILECELAIFHFDFLDKNDDRIIHYLNETELPLLPLLFDWIISMNKRKEFKRFRKWVPVILDQANLYIQVEYFYDRQETIYYLLNEFEHYRAQVGDDETFEHACRKLLPYSYAVYHEYLIEKGLFHTWAELQLSIGFSLDDVESRLLTVIEKKAPGVLLPLLHQEIAGKIAAKNRSSYKDAVKYLKRLKRVYKKMGDMDTWEHYFQHITSEYKRLRAFQEELVKGKLM
;
A
#
# COMPACT_ATOMS: atom_id res chain seq x y z
N GLU A 1 -24.09 -31.16 13.19
CA GLU A 1 -25.39 -30.98 12.49
C GLU A 1 -26.51 -30.56 13.46
N GLU A 2 -26.65 -31.22 14.62
CA GLU A 2 -27.64 -30.86 15.63
C GLU A 2 -27.49 -29.41 16.12
N GLU A 3 -26.26 -28.95 16.45
CA GLU A 3 -25.99 -27.57 16.89
C GLU A 3 -26.33 -26.54 15.81
N ARG A 4 -26.02 -26.84 14.56
CA ARG A 4 -26.37 -25.99 13.41
C ARG A 4 -27.89 -25.86 13.28
N THR A 5 -28.62 -26.97 13.33
CA THR A 5 -30.09 -27.00 13.25
C THR A 5 -30.71 -26.19 14.39
N MET A 6 -30.17 -26.29 15.61
CA MET A 6 -30.59 -25.46 16.75
C MET A 6 -30.39 -23.96 16.51
N LEU A 7 -29.26 -23.57 15.91
CA LEU A 7 -28.98 -22.16 15.59
C LEU A 7 -29.91 -21.64 14.48
N GLU A 8 -30.21 -22.44 13.46
CA GLU A 8 -31.17 -22.08 12.42
C GLU A 8 -32.58 -21.87 12.98
N HIS A 9 -33.06 -22.75 13.86
CA HIS A 9 -34.31 -22.55 14.55
C HIS A 9 -34.33 -21.32 15.44
N ARG A 10 -33.24 -21.07 16.17
CA ARG A 10 -33.10 -19.89 17.02
C ARG A 10 -33.10 -18.60 16.20
N LYS A 11 -32.42 -18.59 15.05
CA LYS A 11 -32.44 -17.46 14.11
C LYS A 11 -33.87 -17.16 13.64
N ASP A 12 -34.62 -18.18 13.21
CA ASP A 12 -35.99 -18.03 12.74
C ASP A 12 -36.92 -17.47 13.85
N ASP A 13 -36.72 -17.90 15.09
CA ASP A 13 -37.46 -17.40 16.25
C ASP A 13 -37.10 -15.94 16.60
N GLU A 14 -35.83 -15.57 16.51
CA GLU A 14 -35.35 -14.21 16.71
C GLU A 14 -35.82 -13.27 15.60
N MET A 15 -35.88 -13.70 14.35
CA MET A 15 -36.47 -12.93 13.24
C MET A 15 -37.94 -12.56 13.52
N LYS A 16 -38.71 -13.48 14.10
CA LYS A 16 -40.11 -13.25 14.49
C LYS A 16 -40.26 -12.27 15.65
N LYS A 17 -39.23 -12.11 16.51
CA LYS A 17 -39.22 -11.27 17.71
C LYS A 17 -38.57 -9.90 17.53
N GLY A 18 -38.08 -9.57 16.31
CA GLY A 18 -37.36 -8.31 16.04
C GLY A 18 -35.87 -8.31 16.44
N GLY A 19 -35.30 -9.41 16.51
CA GLY A 19 -33.98 -10.02 16.60
C GLY A 19 -32.72 -9.23 16.87
N LEU A 20 -32.40 -9.04 18.16
CA LEU A 20 -31.08 -8.53 18.58
C LEU A 20 -29.91 -9.50 18.31
N PHE A 21 -30.16 -10.81 18.11
CA PHE A 21 -29.15 -11.87 18.00
C PHE A 21 -29.11 -12.57 16.62
N ILE A 22 -29.75 -12.00 15.61
CA ILE A 22 -29.79 -12.61 14.26
C ILE A 22 -28.37 -12.75 13.70
N LEU A 23 -27.58 -11.69 13.79
CA LEU A 23 -26.22 -11.67 13.25
C LEU A 23 -25.32 -12.71 13.96
N GLU A 24 -25.42 -12.84 15.29
CA GLU A 24 -24.65 -13.83 16.03
C GLU A 24 -25.00 -15.26 15.63
N CYS A 25 -26.30 -15.54 15.44
CA CYS A 25 -26.74 -16.84 14.93
C CYS A 25 -26.23 -17.11 13.50
N GLU A 26 -26.27 -16.10 12.62
CA GLU A 26 -25.74 -16.23 11.25
C GLU A 26 -24.25 -16.51 11.24
N LEU A 27 -23.47 -15.75 12.01
CA LEU A 27 -22.03 -15.93 12.11
C LEU A 27 -21.66 -17.31 12.67
N ALA A 28 -22.40 -17.79 13.66
CA ALA A 28 -22.21 -19.13 14.20
C ALA A 28 -22.54 -20.21 13.15
N ILE A 29 -23.63 -20.06 12.39
CA ILE A 29 -23.98 -20.96 11.29
C ILE A 29 -22.88 -20.93 10.21
N PHE A 30 -22.36 -19.74 9.84
CA PHE A 30 -21.27 -19.60 8.88
C PHE A 30 -19.97 -20.25 9.36
N HIS A 31 -19.73 -20.29 10.68
CA HIS A 31 -18.59 -21.03 11.20
C HIS A 31 -18.70 -22.54 10.91
N PHE A 32 -19.88 -23.14 11.06
CA PHE A 32 -20.10 -24.52 10.65
C PHE A 32 -19.97 -24.69 9.12
N ASP A 33 -20.56 -23.78 8.33
CA ASP A 33 -20.39 -23.80 6.88
C ASP A 33 -18.91 -23.72 6.47
N PHE A 34 -18.11 -22.90 7.18
CA PHE A 34 -16.67 -22.82 6.94
C PHE A 34 -15.94 -24.14 7.25
N LEU A 35 -16.29 -24.81 8.36
CA LEU A 35 -15.71 -26.10 8.73
C LEU A 35 -16.07 -27.18 7.72
N ASP A 36 -17.31 -27.17 7.23
CA ASP A 36 -17.83 -28.11 6.22
C ASP A 36 -17.39 -27.77 4.80
N LYS A 37 -16.62 -26.69 4.61
CA LYS A 37 -16.17 -26.17 3.29
C LYS A 37 -17.31 -25.75 2.36
N ASN A 38 -18.44 -25.37 2.92
CA ASN A 38 -19.58 -24.82 2.20
C ASN A 38 -19.44 -23.30 2.02
N ASP A 39 -18.41 -22.88 1.27
CA ASP A 39 -18.02 -21.48 1.13
C ASP A 39 -19.04 -20.62 0.38
N ASP A 40 -19.81 -21.20 -0.54
CA ASP A 40 -20.66 -20.43 -1.45
C ASP A 40 -21.72 -19.61 -0.70
N ARG A 41 -22.31 -20.17 0.35
CA ARG A 41 -23.29 -19.47 1.19
C ARG A 41 -22.65 -18.29 1.93
N ILE A 42 -21.46 -18.50 2.48
CA ILE A 42 -20.73 -17.45 3.23
C ILE A 42 -20.32 -16.34 2.29
N ILE A 43 -19.71 -16.68 1.15
CA ILE A 43 -19.26 -15.71 0.14
C ILE A 43 -20.45 -14.90 -0.39
N HIS A 44 -21.59 -15.56 -0.66
CA HIS A 44 -22.80 -14.88 -1.09
C HIS A 44 -23.26 -13.84 -0.04
N TYR A 45 -23.35 -14.22 1.23
CA TYR A 45 -23.74 -13.31 2.30
C TYR A 45 -22.76 -12.13 2.44
N LEU A 46 -21.45 -12.40 2.41
CA LEU A 46 -20.42 -11.37 2.53
C LEU A 46 -20.40 -10.38 1.36
N ASN A 47 -20.85 -10.79 0.18
CA ASN A 47 -21.01 -9.92 -0.98
C ASN A 47 -22.25 -9.02 -0.92
N GLU A 48 -23.29 -9.48 -0.23
CA GLU A 48 -24.56 -8.74 -0.11
C GLU A 48 -24.61 -7.82 1.12
N THR A 49 -23.75 -8.06 2.11
CA THR A 49 -23.76 -7.27 3.35
C THR A 49 -22.93 -5.99 3.21
N GLU A 50 -23.45 -4.89 3.77
CA GLU A 50 -22.71 -3.64 3.96
C GLU A 50 -21.96 -3.59 5.30
N LEU A 51 -22.05 -4.65 6.11
CA LEU A 51 -21.37 -4.73 7.40
C LEU A 51 -19.88 -5.03 7.21
N PRO A 52 -18.98 -4.29 7.88
CA PRO A 52 -17.54 -4.50 7.82
C PRO A 52 -17.12 -5.67 8.72
N LEU A 53 -17.26 -6.89 8.23
CA LEU A 53 -17.02 -8.12 8.98
C LEU A 53 -15.56 -8.61 8.92
N LEU A 54 -14.64 -7.86 8.33
CA LEU A 54 -13.24 -8.27 8.17
C LEU A 54 -12.60 -8.82 9.44
N PRO A 55 -12.75 -8.21 10.65
CA PRO A 55 -12.14 -8.75 11.86
C PRO A 55 -12.59 -10.18 12.20
N LEU A 56 -13.82 -10.54 11.86
CA LEU A 56 -14.38 -11.88 12.10
C LEU A 56 -13.85 -12.92 11.10
N LEU A 57 -13.35 -12.48 9.95
CA LEU A 57 -12.81 -13.37 8.92
C LEU A 57 -11.36 -13.80 9.19
N PHE A 58 -10.63 -13.11 10.09
CA PHE A 58 -9.20 -13.38 10.31
C PHE A 58 -8.91 -14.82 10.71
N ASP A 59 -9.68 -15.40 11.62
CA ASP A 59 -9.48 -16.80 12.04
C ASP A 59 -9.64 -17.77 10.88
N TRP A 60 -10.55 -17.48 9.95
CA TRP A 60 -10.78 -18.32 8.76
C TRP A 60 -9.64 -18.13 7.74
N ILE A 61 -9.21 -16.90 7.51
CA ILE A 61 -8.08 -16.56 6.63
C ILE A 61 -6.80 -17.27 7.10
N ILE A 62 -6.47 -17.12 8.39
CA ILE A 62 -5.32 -17.75 9.03
C ILE A 62 -5.44 -19.30 8.98
N SER A 63 -6.66 -19.83 9.23
CA SER A 63 -6.90 -21.27 9.18
C SER A 63 -6.67 -21.87 7.79
N MET A 64 -7.13 -21.18 6.73
CA MET A 64 -6.89 -21.62 5.36
C MET A 64 -5.39 -21.67 5.02
N ASN A 65 -4.65 -20.66 5.42
CA ASN A 65 -3.19 -20.60 5.22
C ASN A 65 -2.47 -21.71 6.01
N LYS A 66 -2.77 -21.87 7.30
CA LYS A 66 -2.18 -22.91 8.15
C LYS A 66 -2.45 -24.33 7.64
N ARG A 67 -3.66 -24.57 7.11
CA ARG A 67 -4.06 -25.85 6.53
C ARG A 67 -3.62 -26.04 5.08
N LYS A 68 -2.93 -25.03 4.50
CA LYS A 68 -2.49 -25.02 3.09
C LYS A 68 -3.64 -25.17 2.09
N GLU A 69 -4.81 -24.64 2.43
CA GLU A 69 -6.00 -24.64 1.58
C GLU A 69 -5.94 -23.50 0.54
N PHE A 70 -4.84 -23.40 -0.22
CA PHE A 70 -4.52 -22.25 -1.07
C PHE A 70 -5.51 -22.01 -2.22
N LYS A 71 -6.09 -23.08 -2.77
CA LYS A 71 -7.17 -22.95 -3.79
C LYS A 71 -8.42 -22.31 -3.18
N ARG A 72 -8.72 -22.67 -1.94
CA ARG A 72 -9.82 -22.11 -1.18
C ARG A 72 -9.54 -20.66 -0.82
N PHE A 73 -8.35 -20.35 -0.31
CA PHE A 73 -7.91 -18.98 -0.04
C PHE A 73 -8.09 -18.09 -1.28
N ARG A 74 -7.59 -18.52 -2.45
CA ARG A 74 -7.74 -17.78 -3.71
C ARG A 74 -9.20 -17.51 -4.09
N LYS A 75 -10.11 -18.46 -3.85
CA LYS A 75 -11.55 -18.26 -4.06
C LYS A 75 -12.12 -17.15 -3.17
N TRP A 76 -11.58 -17.01 -1.96
CA TRP A 76 -12.00 -16.01 -0.98
C TRP A 76 -11.41 -14.62 -1.20
N VAL A 77 -10.34 -14.48 -1.98
CA VAL A 77 -9.63 -13.20 -2.20
C VAL A 77 -10.57 -12.03 -2.55
N PRO A 78 -11.50 -12.15 -3.51
CA PRO A 78 -12.37 -11.03 -3.86
C PRO A 78 -13.19 -10.52 -2.67
N VAL A 79 -13.85 -11.43 -1.95
CA VAL A 79 -14.69 -11.06 -0.81
C VAL A 79 -13.88 -10.55 0.38
N ILE A 80 -12.69 -11.09 0.62
CA ILE A 80 -11.77 -10.58 1.65
C ILE A 80 -11.40 -9.12 1.35
N LEU A 81 -11.07 -8.81 0.10
CA LEU A 81 -10.69 -7.46 -0.31
C LEU A 81 -11.88 -6.49 -0.28
N ASP A 82 -13.08 -6.95 -0.60
CA ASP A 82 -14.29 -6.13 -0.51
C ASP A 82 -14.62 -5.83 0.96
N GLN A 83 -14.54 -6.82 1.85
CA GLN A 83 -14.70 -6.63 3.28
C GLN A 83 -13.61 -5.73 3.89
N ALA A 84 -12.37 -5.82 3.39
CA ALA A 84 -11.31 -4.90 3.80
C ALA A 84 -11.60 -3.45 3.37
N ASN A 85 -12.15 -3.25 2.17
CA ASN A 85 -12.57 -1.92 1.73
C ASN A 85 -13.73 -1.36 2.56
N LEU A 86 -14.73 -2.18 2.91
CA LEU A 86 -15.79 -1.76 3.82
C LEU A 86 -15.21 -1.35 5.19
N TYR A 87 -14.29 -2.16 5.72
CA TYR A 87 -13.65 -1.91 7.02
C TYR A 87 -12.91 -0.57 7.04
N ILE A 88 -12.12 -0.25 6.02
CA ILE A 88 -11.36 1.01 5.99
C ILE A 88 -12.23 2.26 5.80
N GLN A 89 -13.48 2.13 5.34
CA GLN A 89 -14.40 3.25 5.15
C GLN A 89 -15.15 3.63 6.45
N VAL A 90 -15.20 2.76 7.45
CA VAL A 90 -15.92 3.02 8.70
C VAL A 90 -15.07 3.89 9.63
N GLU A 91 -15.57 5.09 9.98
CA GLU A 91 -14.81 6.10 10.75
C GLU A 91 -14.37 5.66 12.15
N TYR A 92 -15.05 4.70 12.76
CA TYR A 92 -14.84 4.29 14.15
C TYR A 92 -13.72 3.26 14.37
N PHE A 93 -13.10 2.72 13.32
CA PHE A 93 -11.99 1.78 13.49
C PHE A 93 -10.65 2.52 13.52
N TYR A 94 -10.04 2.60 14.71
CA TYR A 94 -8.78 3.34 14.94
C TYR A 94 -7.53 2.60 14.45
N ASP A 95 -7.59 1.30 14.32
CA ASP A 95 -6.47 0.35 14.02
C ASP A 95 -6.46 -0.15 12.56
N ARG A 96 -7.02 0.66 11.64
CA ARG A 96 -7.09 0.28 10.21
C ARG A 96 -5.73 -0.08 9.63
N GLN A 97 -4.71 0.72 9.94
CA GLN A 97 -3.35 0.48 9.46
C GLN A 97 -2.81 -0.86 9.91
N GLU A 98 -2.98 -1.19 11.18
CA GLU A 98 -2.53 -2.43 11.78
C GLU A 98 -3.32 -3.63 11.25
N THR A 99 -4.63 -3.51 11.17
CA THR A 99 -5.53 -4.55 10.64
C THR A 99 -5.19 -4.88 9.18
N ILE A 100 -4.99 -3.88 8.33
CA ILE A 100 -4.60 -4.09 6.92
C ILE A 100 -3.18 -4.67 6.83
N TYR A 101 -2.26 -4.26 7.70
CA TYR A 101 -0.93 -4.85 7.76
C TYR A 101 -0.99 -6.35 8.06
N TYR A 102 -1.77 -6.78 9.06
CA TYR A 102 -1.96 -8.21 9.37
C TYR A 102 -2.61 -8.96 8.22
N LEU A 103 -3.61 -8.37 7.56
CA LEU A 103 -4.23 -8.98 6.39
C LEU A 103 -3.21 -9.21 5.27
N LEU A 104 -2.39 -8.20 4.97
CA LEU A 104 -1.36 -8.31 3.93
C LEU A 104 -0.28 -9.34 4.28
N ASN A 105 0.03 -9.56 5.56
CA ASN A 105 0.92 -10.64 5.98
C ASN A 105 0.34 -12.02 5.61
N GLU A 106 -0.98 -12.22 5.71
CA GLU A 106 -1.62 -13.46 5.28
C GLU A 106 -1.58 -13.62 3.75
N PHE A 107 -1.73 -12.54 2.99
CA PHE A 107 -1.54 -12.56 1.53
C PHE A 107 -0.08 -12.85 1.16
N GLU A 108 0.88 -12.28 1.89
CA GLU A 108 2.31 -12.55 1.70
C GLU A 108 2.65 -14.01 1.99
N HIS A 109 2.10 -14.57 3.08
CA HIS A 109 2.26 -15.98 3.39
C HIS A 109 1.71 -16.87 2.25
N TYR A 110 0.51 -16.59 1.74
CA TYR A 110 -0.07 -17.27 0.60
C TYR A 110 0.85 -17.16 -0.63
N ARG A 111 1.28 -15.94 -0.99
CA ARG A 111 2.19 -15.67 -2.11
C ARG A 111 3.47 -16.49 -2.02
N ALA A 112 4.10 -16.49 -0.85
CA ALA A 112 5.36 -17.20 -0.61
C ALA A 112 5.24 -18.72 -0.81
N GLN A 113 4.05 -19.30 -0.60
CA GLN A 113 3.82 -20.74 -0.75
C GLN A 113 3.48 -21.15 -2.19
N VAL A 114 2.74 -20.31 -2.94
CA VAL A 114 2.22 -20.66 -4.26
C VAL A 114 2.83 -19.87 -5.41
N GLY A 115 3.59 -18.81 -5.12
CA GLY A 115 4.19 -17.95 -6.14
C GLY A 115 3.18 -17.03 -6.86
N ASP A 116 2.03 -16.73 -6.22
CA ASP A 116 0.96 -15.91 -6.80
C ASP A 116 1.21 -14.41 -6.53
N ASP A 117 2.20 -13.85 -7.23
CA ASP A 117 2.56 -12.42 -7.14
C ASP A 117 1.40 -11.51 -7.60
N GLU A 118 0.60 -11.95 -8.58
CA GLU A 118 -0.51 -11.17 -9.13
C GLU A 118 -1.59 -10.90 -8.08
N THR A 119 -2.00 -11.92 -7.35
CA THR A 119 -3.00 -11.78 -6.27
C THR A 119 -2.48 -10.87 -5.17
N PHE A 120 -1.21 -10.98 -4.79
CA PHE A 120 -0.61 -10.12 -3.77
C PHE A 120 -0.54 -8.66 -4.22
N GLU A 121 -0.06 -8.42 -5.43
CA GLU A 121 0.03 -7.07 -6.00
C GLU A 121 -1.36 -6.43 -6.13
N HIS A 122 -2.37 -7.19 -6.56
CA HIS A 122 -3.76 -6.73 -6.61
C HIS A 122 -4.27 -6.33 -5.23
N ALA A 123 -4.02 -7.14 -4.20
CA ALA A 123 -4.40 -6.80 -2.81
C ALA A 123 -3.71 -5.52 -2.34
N CYS A 124 -2.41 -5.37 -2.58
CA CYS A 124 -1.67 -4.16 -2.23
C CYS A 124 -2.26 -2.92 -2.91
N ARG A 125 -2.52 -2.97 -4.21
CA ARG A 125 -3.09 -1.84 -4.97
C ARG A 125 -4.49 -1.46 -4.47
N LYS A 126 -5.35 -2.44 -4.22
CA LYS A 126 -6.73 -2.22 -3.79
C LYS A 126 -6.82 -1.60 -2.40
N LEU A 127 -5.84 -1.85 -1.52
CA LEU A 127 -5.82 -1.40 -0.14
C LEU A 127 -4.95 -0.15 0.10
N LEU A 128 -4.53 0.56 -0.95
CA LEU A 128 -3.90 1.87 -0.80
C LEU A 128 -4.87 2.87 -0.14
N PRO A 129 -4.38 3.80 0.71
CA PRO A 129 -2.97 4.01 1.08
C PRO A 129 -2.45 3.12 2.22
N TYR A 130 -3.29 2.31 2.86
CA TYR A 130 -2.95 1.50 4.04
C TYR A 130 -1.91 0.41 3.76
N SER A 131 -1.85 -0.09 2.53
CA SER A 131 -0.87 -1.09 2.07
C SER A 131 0.48 -0.50 1.66
N TYR A 132 0.64 0.82 1.66
CA TYR A 132 1.80 1.51 1.07
C TYR A 132 3.15 0.93 1.53
N ALA A 133 3.35 0.76 2.83
CA ALA A 133 4.63 0.29 3.37
C ALA A 133 5.00 -1.10 2.83
N VAL A 134 4.03 -2.03 2.82
CA VAL A 134 4.22 -3.40 2.33
C VAL A 134 4.42 -3.41 0.81
N TYR A 135 3.60 -2.65 0.07
CA TYR A 135 3.69 -2.58 -1.39
C TYR A 135 4.97 -1.92 -1.88
N HIS A 136 5.39 -0.86 -1.21
CA HIS A 136 6.65 -0.16 -1.46
C HIS A 136 7.86 -1.11 -1.38
N GLU A 137 7.97 -1.90 -0.31
CA GLU A 137 9.05 -2.87 -0.13
C GLU A 137 9.01 -3.99 -1.17
N TYR A 138 7.82 -4.54 -1.42
CA TYR A 138 7.61 -5.56 -2.43
C TYR A 138 8.08 -5.12 -3.83
N LEU A 139 7.71 -3.91 -4.26
CA LEU A 139 8.10 -3.39 -5.57
C LEU A 139 9.63 -3.26 -5.71
N ILE A 140 10.30 -2.85 -4.64
CA ILE A 140 11.77 -2.74 -4.61
C ILE A 140 12.43 -4.12 -4.64
N GLU A 141 11.92 -5.06 -3.84
CA GLU A 141 12.40 -6.45 -3.82
C GLU A 141 12.31 -7.10 -5.19
N LYS A 142 11.18 -6.95 -5.85
CA LYS A 142 10.93 -7.48 -7.21
C LYS A 142 11.66 -6.70 -8.32
N GLY A 143 12.26 -5.56 -8.01
CA GLY A 143 12.91 -4.71 -9.00
C GLY A 143 11.93 -3.97 -9.92
N LEU A 144 10.68 -3.83 -9.52
CA LEU A 144 9.61 -3.14 -10.25
C LEU A 144 9.71 -1.62 -10.05
N PHE A 145 10.88 -1.05 -10.37
CA PHE A 145 11.24 0.34 -10.06
C PHE A 145 10.36 1.39 -10.77
N HIS A 146 9.84 1.10 -11.97
CA HIS A 146 8.90 2.00 -12.65
C HIS A 146 7.58 2.10 -11.90
N THR A 147 6.98 0.97 -11.56
CA THR A 147 5.75 0.91 -10.76
C THR A 147 5.95 1.54 -9.38
N TRP A 148 7.13 1.34 -8.78
CA TRP A 148 7.51 2.00 -7.54
C TRP A 148 7.52 3.53 -7.67
N ALA A 149 8.12 4.07 -8.74
CA ALA A 149 8.15 5.51 -8.97
C ALA A 149 6.76 6.10 -9.22
N GLU A 150 5.92 5.40 -9.99
CA GLU A 150 4.51 5.76 -10.21
C GLU A 150 3.74 5.79 -8.90
N LEU A 151 3.96 4.81 -8.01
CA LEU A 151 3.37 4.78 -6.67
C LEU A 151 3.78 6.01 -5.85
N GLN A 152 5.08 6.37 -5.82
CA GLN A 152 5.56 7.56 -5.11
C GLN A 152 4.88 8.83 -5.63
N LEU A 153 4.80 8.99 -6.96
CA LEU A 153 4.18 10.16 -7.59
C LEU A 153 2.68 10.26 -7.30
N SER A 154 1.97 9.11 -7.29
CA SER A 154 0.51 9.08 -7.11
C SER A 154 0.08 9.37 -5.67
N ILE A 155 0.87 8.92 -4.69
CA ILE A 155 0.55 9.11 -3.27
C ILE A 155 1.12 10.45 -2.75
N GLY A 156 2.12 11.02 -3.43
CA GLY A 156 2.72 12.30 -3.06
C GLY A 156 3.63 12.21 -1.83
N PHE A 157 4.18 11.04 -1.51
CA PHE A 157 5.19 10.91 -0.46
C PHE A 157 6.50 11.58 -0.88
N SER A 158 7.14 12.25 0.09
CA SER A 158 8.45 12.85 -0.11
C SER A 158 9.55 11.80 -0.20
N LEU A 159 10.56 12.05 -1.02
CA LEU A 159 11.78 11.21 -1.03
C LEU A 159 12.55 11.27 0.29
N ASP A 160 12.25 12.25 1.19
CA ASP A 160 12.81 12.28 2.54
C ASP A 160 12.29 11.12 3.41
N ASP A 161 11.10 10.60 3.11
CA ASP A 161 10.49 9.45 3.81
C ASP A 161 11.04 8.10 3.31
N VAL A 162 11.76 8.12 2.19
CA VAL A 162 12.38 6.91 1.61
C VAL A 162 13.79 6.73 2.14
N GLU A 163 14.09 5.54 2.65
CA GLU A 163 15.44 5.23 3.13
C GLU A 163 16.51 5.51 2.06
N SER A 164 17.56 6.24 2.45
CA SER A 164 18.67 6.57 1.55
C SER A 164 19.35 5.35 0.92
N ARG A 165 19.30 4.19 1.61
CA ARG A 165 19.81 2.91 1.12
C ARG A 165 18.99 2.42 -0.09
N LEU A 166 17.67 2.49 -0.01
CA LEU A 166 16.77 2.08 -1.09
C LEU A 166 16.94 2.98 -2.32
N LEU A 167 16.98 4.30 -2.11
CA LEU A 167 17.27 5.24 -3.19
C LEU A 167 18.62 4.96 -3.87
N THR A 168 19.62 4.48 -3.12
CA THR A 168 20.92 4.12 -3.68
C THR A 168 20.86 2.84 -4.54
N VAL A 169 20.03 1.88 -4.15
CA VAL A 169 19.76 0.67 -4.94
C VAL A 169 19.11 1.03 -6.27
N ILE A 170 18.05 1.85 -6.22
CA ILE A 170 17.33 2.30 -7.42
C ILE A 170 18.24 3.12 -8.32
N GLU A 171 19.03 4.04 -7.75
CA GLU A 171 20.02 4.84 -8.49
C GLU A 171 21.06 3.98 -9.22
N LYS A 172 21.37 2.78 -8.71
CA LYS A 172 22.29 1.84 -9.38
C LYS A 172 21.62 1.03 -10.48
N LYS A 173 20.39 0.56 -10.23
CA LYS A 173 19.70 -0.41 -11.10
C LYS A 173 18.84 0.23 -12.18
N ALA A 174 18.20 1.36 -11.85
CA ALA A 174 17.25 2.07 -12.73
C ALA A 174 17.30 3.58 -12.50
N PRO A 175 18.45 4.27 -12.75
CA PRO A 175 18.63 5.68 -12.41
C PRO A 175 17.55 6.59 -12.99
N GLY A 176 17.09 6.33 -14.21
CA GLY A 176 16.11 7.16 -14.93
C GLY A 176 14.76 7.30 -14.22
N VAL A 177 14.35 6.29 -13.44
CA VAL A 177 13.06 6.35 -12.72
C VAL A 177 13.05 7.37 -11.59
N LEU A 178 14.23 7.80 -11.11
CA LEU A 178 14.36 8.83 -10.10
C LEU A 178 14.22 10.26 -10.65
N LEU A 179 14.33 10.47 -11.96
CA LEU A 179 14.30 11.81 -12.54
C LEU A 179 13.03 12.60 -12.18
N PRO A 180 11.80 12.11 -12.48
CA PRO A 180 10.59 12.87 -12.18
C PRO A 180 10.42 13.15 -10.69
N LEU A 181 10.76 12.19 -9.84
CA LEU A 181 10.70 12.33 -8.38
C LEU A 181 11.66 13.40 -7.87
N LEU A 182 12.92 13.38 -8.34
CA LEU A 182 13.93 14.38 -7.94
C LEU A 182 13.58 15.78 -8.43
N HIS A 183 13.04 15.93 -9.65
CA HIS A 183 12.56 17.20 -10.15
C HIS A 183 11.41 17.76 -9.29
N GLN A 184 10.44 16.92 -8.94
CA GLN A 184 9.31 17.31 -8.08
C GLN A 184 9.78 17.74 -6.68
N GLU A 185 10.67 16.95 -6.05
CA GLU A 185 11.22 17.28 -4.74
C GLU A 185 11.99 18.61 -4.76
N ILE A 186 12.86 18.82 -5.76
CA ILE A 186 13.62 20.06 -5.90
C ILE A 186 12.67 21.26 -6.00
N ALA A 187 11.66 21.18 -6.85
CA ALA A 187 10.68 22.25 -7.05
C ALA A 187 9.90 22.53 -5.74
N GLY A 188 9.44 21.50 -5.03
CA GLY A 188 8.74 21.63 -3.76
C GLY A 188 9.63 22.26 -2.66
N LYS A 189 10.88 21.81 -2.54
CA LYS A 189 11.84 22.37 -1.57
C LYS A 189 12.17 23.84 -1.85
N ILE A 190 12.29 24.25 -3.12
CA ILE A 190 12.51 25.65 -3.48
C ILE A 190 11.25 26.48 -3.19
N ALA A 191 10.05 25.95 -3.50
CA ALA A 191 8.78 26.62 -3.27
C ALA A 191 8.48 26.88 -1.79
N ALA A 192 9.04 26.10 -0.86
CA ALA A 192 8.90 26.27 0.58
C ALA A 192 9.57 27.56 1.13
N LYS A 193 10.42 28.21 0.36
CA LYS A 193 11.03 29.54 0.64
C LYS A 193 11.69 29.69 2.00
N ASN A 194 12.30 28.65 2.52
CA ASN A 194 13.07 28.70 3.77
C ASN A 194 14.45 28.06 3.59
N ARG A 195 15.41 28.44 4.45
CA ARG A 195 16.82 28.04 4.31
C ARG A 195 17.05 26.55 4.50
N SER A 196 16.28 25.89 5.37
CA SER A 196 16.39 24.43 5.56
C SER A 196 16.02 23.71 4.27
N SER A 197 14.86 24.04 3.69
CA SER A 197 14.39 23.44 2.43
C SER A 197 15.34 23.73 1.26
N TYR A 198 16.02 24.89 1.24
CA TYR A 198 17.06 25.15 0.22
C TYR A 198 18.27 24.23 0.36
N LYS A 199 18.68 23.88 1.58
CA LYS A 199 19.74 22.87 1.79
C LYS A 199 19.33 21.51 1.25
N ASP A 200 18.06 21.13 1.48
CA ASP A 200 17.52 19.87 0.96
C ASP A 200 17.42 19.91 -0.57
N ALA A 201 16.96 21.01 -1.16
CA ALA A 201 16.97 21.21 -2.61
C ALA A 201 18.38 21.01 -3.20
N VAL A 202 19.41 21.56 -2.56
CA VAL A 202 20.81 21.39 -3.00
C VAL A 202 21.27 19.94 -2.87
N LYS A 203 20.84 19.22 -1.83
CA LYS A 203 21.10 17.77 -1.68
C LYS A 203 20.50 16.98 -2.83
N TYR A 204 19.24 17.27 -3.19
CA TYR A 204 18.55 16.61 -4.32
C TYR A 204 19.13 17.01 -5.68
N LEU A 205 19.53 18.27 -5.88
CA LEU A 205 20.25 18.70 -7.08
C LEU A 205 21.56 17.92 -7.28
N LYS A 206 22.32 17.68 -6.21
CA LYS A 206 23.53 16.83 -6.30
C LYS A 206 23.22 15.40 -6.68
N ARG A 207 22.12 14.85 -6.16
CA ARG A 207 21.68 13.50 -6.53
C ARG A 207 21.22 13.46 -7.99
N LEU A 208 20.44 14.44 -8.42
CA LEU A 208 19.98 14.58 -9.80
C LEU A 208 21.17 14.65 -10.78
N LYS A 209 22.18 15.45 -10.47
CA LYS A 209 23.43 15.51 -11.25
C LYS A 209 24.09 14.13 -11.40
N ARG A 210 24.15 13.35 -10.30
CA ARG A 210 24.71 11.99 -10.36
C ARG A 210 23.87 11.05 -11.23
N VAL A 211 22.55 11.17 -11.18
CA VAL A 211 21.64 10.38 -12.00
C VAL A 211 21.88 10.68 -13.47
N TYR A 212 21.86 11.96 -13.87
CA TYR A 212 22.17 12.36 -15.26
C TYR A 212 23.55 11.90 -15.71
N LYS A 213 24.56 12.02 -14.85
CA LYS A 213 25.91 11.53 -15.15
C LYS A 213 25.94 10.02 -15.42
N LYS A 214 25.20 9.23 -14.62
CA LYS A 214 25.09 7.77 -14.83
C LYS A 214 24.39 7.40 -16.14
N MET A 215 23.44 8.23 -16.55
CA MET A 215 22.71 8.05 -17.82
C MET A 215 23.51 8.55 -19.03
N GLY A 216 24.62 9.26 -18.82
CA GLY A 216 25.40 9.86 -19.90
C GLY A 216 24.77 11.12 -20.49
N ASP A 217 23.81 11.73 -19.80
CA ASP A 217 23.01 12.86 -20.29
C ASP A 217 23.32 14.16 -19.49
N MET A 218 24.57 14.58 -19.55
CA MET A 218 25.02 15.79 -18.84
C MET A 218 24.54 17.08 -19.50
N ASP A 219 24.22 17.06 -20.79
CA ASP A 219 23.70 18.24 -21.50
C ASP A 219 22.33 18.63 -20.95
N THR A 220 21.43 17.68 -20.75
CA THR A 220 20.11 17.92 -20.10
C THR A 220 20.27 18.44 -18.68
N TRP A 221 21.25 17.90 -17.91
CA TRP A 221 21.54 18.41 -16.57
C TRP A 221 21.97 19.87 -16.62
N GLU A 222 22.88 20.24 -17.53
CA GLU A 222 23.41 21.62 -17.62
C GLU A 222 22.31 22.60 -18.01
N HIS A 223 21.45 22.27 -18.98
CA HIS A 223 20.30 23.10 -19.34
C HIS A 223 19.34 23.28 -18.16
N TYR A 224 18.98 22.20 -17.50
CA TYR A 224 18.11 22.25 -16.32
C TYR A 224 18.71 23.10 -15.21
N PHE A 225 19.98 22.93 -14.90
CA PHE A 225 20.65 23.65 -13.84
C PHE A 225 20.76 25.15 -14.15
N GLN A 226 21.07 25.52 -15.40
CA GLN A 226 21.06 26.91 -15.87
C GLN A 226 19.67 27.53 -15.74
N HIS A 227 18.63 26.79 -16.14
CA HIS A 227 17.25 27.25 -16.00
C HIS A 227 16.90 27.54 -14.54
N ILE A 228 17.11 26.60 -13.62
CA ILE A 228 16.84 26.78 -12.19
C ILE A 228 17.62 27.95 -11.59
N THR A 229 18.90 28.06 -11.88
CA THR A 229 19.72 29.17 -11.33
C THR A 229 19.29 30.53 -11.84
N SER A 230 18.84 30.63 -13.09
CA SER A 230 18.29 31.82 -13.70
C SER A 230 16.93 32.20 -13.13
N GLU A 231 16.01 31.25 -13.06
CA GLU A 231 14.64 31.44 -12.55
C GLU A 231 14.65 31.91 -11.10
N TYR A 232 15.45 31.27 -10.27
CA TYR A 232 15.52 31.55 -8.84
C TYR A 232 16.67 32.50 -8.44
N LYS A 233 17.20 33.29 -9.38
CA LYS A 233 18.33 34.25 -9.11
C LYS A 233 18.04 35.23 -8.00
N ARG A 234 16.77 35.60 -7.76
CA ARG A 234 16.35 36.53 -6.71
C ARG A 234 16.33 35.93 -5.30
N LEU A 235 16.35 34.59 -5.18
CA LEU A 235 16.37 33.89 -3.90
C LEU A 235 17.80 33.80 -3.33
N ARG A 236 18.27 34.89 -2.72
CA ARG A 236 19.66 35.01 -2.22
C ARG A 236 20.10 33.82 -1.37
N ALA A 237 19.26 33.40 -0.42
CA ALA A 237 19.58 32.27 0.46
C ALA A 237 19.74 30.94 -0.30
N PHE A 238 18.96 30.73 -1.37
CA PHE A 238 19.12 29.58 -2.24
C PHE A 238 20.44 29.62 -3.00
N GLN A 239 20.78 30.78 -3.58
CA GLN A 239 22.07 30.98 -4.28
C GLN A 239 23.28 30.72 -3.34
N GLU A 240 23.21 31.22 -2.10
CA GLU A 240 24.23 30.93 -1.08
C GLU A 240 24.38 29.43 -0.80
N GLU A 241 23.26 28.68 -0.71
CA GLU A 241 23.32 27.24 -0.46
C GLU A 241 23.82 26.45 -1.70
N LEU A 242 23.59 26.94 -2.93
CA LEU A 242 24.18 26.36 -4.15
C LEU A 242 25.71 26.48 -4.13
N VAL A 243 26.24 27.67 -3.76
CA VAL A 243 27.69 27.93 -3.63
C VAL A 243 28.28 27.03 -2.53
N LYS A 244 27.69 27.00 -1.33
CA LYS A 244 28.12 26.11 -0.24
C LYS A 244 28.09 24.66 -0.65
N GLY A 245 27.10 24.29 -1.46
CA GLY A 245 26.96 22.97 -2.02
C GLY A 245 27.98 22.62 -3.11
N LYS A 246 28.82 23.58 -3.55
CA LYS A 246 29.78 23.38 -4.67
C LYS A 246 29.07 22.93 -5.98
N LEU A 247 27.93 23.51 -6.25
CA LEU A 247 27.21 23.34 -7.52
C LEU A 247 27.45 24.53 -8.44
N MET A 248 27.82 25.65 -7.84
CA MET A 248 28.29 26.90 -8.48
C MET A 248 29.72 27.19 -8.05
#